data_ca631896d13a44bfe08b782416027c60
#
_entry.id   ca631896d13a44bfe08b782416027c60
#
_cell.length_a   1.000
_cell.length_b   1.000
_cell.length_c   1.000
_cell.angle_alpha   90.00
_cell.angle_beta   90.00
_cell.angle_gamma   90.00
#
_symmetry.space_group_name_H-M   'P 1'
#
loop_
_entity.id
_entity.type
_entity.pdbx_description
1 polymer ?
#
loop_
_entity_poly.entity_id
_entity_poly.type
_entity_poly.pdbx_seq_one_letter_code
_entity_poly.pdbx_strand_id
1 'polypeptide(L)'
;VETNGAVLTKSSRVFDGMFEDEEYRNRSISTRIKYFMKKEKLSQPKLGAAIGCSRDTIFSYANAKIPEAHMNIQLLKKMALYFGVEEYYFCNEYHRFVDTTNVCEYLKRIRENNGMTQRQFVEILNVPLSSYKCYEVGKMKISEEAYHKLKKIEHTFGL
;
A
#
# COMPACT_ATOMS: atom_id res chain seq x y z
N VAL A 1 -31.58 26.53 -36.94
CA VAL A 1 -31.46 25.41 -36.03
C VAL A 1 -30.07 25.53 -35.37
N GLU A 2 -30.05 26.04 -34.15
CA GLU A 2 -28.83 26.22 -33.36
C GLU A 2 -28.45 24.89 -32.70
N THR A 3 -27.27 24.38 -32.98
CA THR A 3 -26.69 23.24 -32.28
C THR A 3 -26.02 23.77 -30.99
N ASN A 4 -26.66 23.54 -29.86
CA ASN A 4 -26.08 23.73 -28.54
C ASN A 4 -24.93 22.75 -28.34
N GLY A 5 -23.69 23.16 -28.66
CA GLY A 5 -22.47 22.51 -28.22
C GLY A 5 -22.32 22.77 -26.73
N ALA A 6 -22.61 21.74 -25.91
CA ALA A 6 -22.34 21.81 -24.48
C ALA A 6 -20.84 22.01 -24.25
N VAL A 7 -20.46 23.20 -23.83
CA VAL A 7 -19.10 23.49 -23.36
C VAL A 7 -18.94 22.78 -22.02
N LEU A 8 -18.31 21.61 -22.02
CA LEU A 8 -17.88 20.95 -20.78
C LEU A 8 -16.95 21.89 -20.03
N THR A 9 -17.41 22.42 -18.91
CA THR A 9 -16.65 23.31 -18.07
C THR A 9 -15.44 22.57 -17.49
N LYS A 10 -14.37 23.29 -17.20
CA LYS A 10 -13.13 22.74 -16.59
C LYS A 10 -13.43 21.96 -15.31
N SER A 11 -14.49 22.31 -14.60
CA SER A 11 -15.01 21.66 -13.40
C SER A 11 -15.54 20.24 -13.67
N SER A 12 -16.31 20.01 -14.76
CA SER A 12 -16.83 18.68 -15.08
C SER A 12 -15.71 17.70 -15.46
N ARG A 13 -14.68 18.16 -16.18
CA ARG A 13 -13.53 17.31 -16.55
C ARG A 13 -12.69 16.87 -15.33
N VAL A 14 -12.56 17.75 -14.33
CA VAL A 14 -11.89 17.42 -13.07
C VAL A 14 -12.70 16.37 -12.30
N PHE A 15 -14.01 16.50 -12.28
CA PHE A 15 -14.90 15.58 -11.59
C PHE A 15 -14.93 14.19 -12.25
N ASP A 16 -15.01 14.12 -13.57
CA ASP A 16 -14.93 12.87 -14.34
C ASP A 16 -13.59 12.14 -14.10
N GLY A 17 -12.48 12.90 -14.08
CA GLY A 17 -11.17 12.35 -13.78
C GLY A 17 -11.03 11.79 -12.36
N MET A 18 -11.72 12.34 -11.38
CA MET A 18 -11.73 11.81 -9.99
C MET A 18 -12.44 10.46 -9.90
N PHE A 19 -13.53 10.25 -10.65
CA PHE A 19 -14.22 8.95 -10.69
C PHE A 19 -13.37 7.86 -11.34
N GLU A 20 -12.69 8.17 -12.45
CA GLU A 20 -11.75 7.24 -13.07
C GLU A 20 -10.60 6.84 -12.14
N ASP A 21 -10.01 7.80 -11.43
CA ASP A 21 -8.94 7.55 -10.48
C ASP A 21 -9.42 6.62 -9.33
N GLU A 22 -10.65 6.81 -8.84
CA GLU A 22 -11.23 5.99 -7.78
C GLU A 22 -11.54 4.55 -8.25
N GLU A 23 -11.93 4.37 -9.51
CA GLU A 23 -12.13 3.02 -10.09
C GLU A 23 -10.84 2.19 -10.05
N TYR A 24 -9.68 2.83 -10.27
CA TYR A 24 -8.39 2.16 -10.24
C TYR A 24 -7.88 1.85 -8.83
N ARG A 25 -8.44 2.46 -7.79
CA ARG A 25 -8.03 2.24 -6.39
C ARG A 25 -8.04 0.76 -5.97
N ASN A 26 -8.99 -0.02 -6.48
CA ASN A 26 -9.14 -1.44 -6.17
C ASN A 26 -8.32 -2.37 -7.07
N ARG A 27 -7.53 -1.83 -8.00
CA ARG A 27 -6.62 -2.59 -8.85
C ARG A 27 -5.27 -2.77 -8.17
N SER A 28 -4.44 -3.69 -8.70
CA SER A 28 -3.06 -3.87 -8.22
C SER A 28 -2.26 -2.57 -8.27
N ILE A 29 -1.27 -2.43 -7.40
CA ILE A 29 -0.39 -1.25 -7.37
C ILE A 29 0.25 -1.01 -8.75
N SER A 30 0.72 -2.08 -9.39
CA SER A 30 1.30 -2.01 -10.74
C SER A 30 0.33 -1.45 -11.78
N THR A 31 -0.94 -1.86 -11.72
CA THR A 31 -1.98 -1.36 -12.62
C THR A 31 -2.26 0.13 -12.38
N ARG A 32 -2.35 0.56 -11.11
CA ARG A 32 -2.53 1.97 -10.76
C ARG A 32 -1.37 2.84 -11.28
N ILE A 33 -0.13 2.38 -11.10
CA ILE A 33 1.06 3.10 -11.61
C ILE A 33 0.99 3.25 -13.13
N LYS A 34 0.71 2.17 -13.86
CA LYS A 34 0.57 2.22 -15.33
C LYS A 34 -0.53 3.16 -15.79
N TYR A 35 -1.66 3.15 -15.10
CA TYR A 35 -2.78 4.02 -15.40
C TYR A 35 -2.37 5.50 -15.31
N PHE A 36 -1.78 5.92 -14.19
CA PHE A 36 -1.35 7.31 -14.01
C PHE A 36 -0.24 7.71 -14.97
N MET A 37 0.74 6.83 -15.22
CA MET A 37 1.77 7.11 -16.22
C MET A 37 1.17 7.33 -17.60
N LYS A 38 0.18 6.54 -18.00
CA LYS A 38 -0.52 6.70 -19.27
C LYS A 38 -1.36 7.98 -19.32
N LYS A 39 -2.13 8.24 -18.27
CA LYS A 39 -2.98 9.44 -18.11
C LYS A 39 -2.16 10.72 -18.26
N GLU A 40 -1.02 10.80 -17.58
CA GLU A 40 -0.12 11.96 -17.58
C GLU A 40 0.93 11.92 -18.72
N LYS A 41 0.87 10.93 -19.61
CA LYS A 41 1.87 10.73 -20.70
C LYS A 41 3.31 10.74 -20.18
N LEU A 42 3.53 10.12 -19.02
CA LEU A 42 4.78 10.17 -18.28
C LEU A 42 5.63 8.93 -18.54
N SER A 43 6.90 9.11 -18.89
CA SER A 43 7.84 8.00 -19.04
C SER A 43 8.43 7.56 -17.68
N GLN A 44 8.90 6.30 -17.61
CA GLN A 44 9.51 5.77 -16.40
C GLN A 44 10.71 6.59 -15.90
N PRO A 45 11.67 7.04 -16.75
CA PRO A 45 12.75 7.91 -16.30
C PRO A 45 12.27 9.22 -15.70
N LYS A 46 11.24 9.84 -16.31
CA LYS A 46 10.67 11.10 -15.80
C LYS A 46 9.99 10.92 -14.44
N LEU A 47 9.20 9.85 -14.27
CA LEU A 47 8.59 9.55 -12.97
C LEU A 47 9.66 9.24 -11.92
N GLY A 48 10.66 8.42 -12.25
CA GLY A 48 11.77 8.10 -11.36
C GLY A 48 12.50 9.35 -10.88
N ALA A 49 12.84 10.27 -11.79
CA ALA A 49 13.47 11.55 -11.45
C ALA A 49 12.57 12.41 -10.53
N ALA A 50 11.27 12.47 -10.80
CA ALA A 50 10.31 13.26 -10.02
C ALA A 50 10.17 12.79 -8.57
N ILE A 51 10.22 11.49 -8.32
CA ILE A 51 10.05 10.92 -6.97
C ILE A 51 11.36 10.50 -6.31
N GLY A 52 12.49 10.66 -6.99
CA GLY A 52 13.82 10.38 -6.46
C GLY A 52 14.19 8.89 -6.45
N CYS A 53 13.87 8.16 -7.51
CA CYS A 53 14.31 6.77 -7.69
C CYS A 53 14.76 6.47 -9.13
N SER A 54 15.33 5.28 -9.35
CA SER A 54 15.80 4.87 -10.67
C SER A 54 14.64 4.52 -11.63
N ARG A 55 14.89 4.61 -12.94
CA ARG A 55 13.98 4.08 -13.95
C ARG A 55 13.64 2.60 -13.70
N ASP A 56 14.64 1.80 -13.30
CA ASP A 56 14.46 0.35 -13.11
C ASP A 56 13.57 0.03 -11.90
N THR A 57 13.57 0.89 -10.88
CA THR A 57 12.60 0.81 -9.78
C THR A 57 11.17 1.02 -10.30
N ILE A 58 10.94 2.06 -11.11
CA ILE A 58 9.62 2.31 -11.71
C ILE A 58 9.21 1.15 -12.64
N PHE A 59 10.15 0.66 -13.46
CA PHE A 59 9.90 -0.49 -14.32
C PHE A 59 9.46 -1.72 -13.50
N SER A 60 10.16 -2.03 -12.42
CA SER A 60 9.88 -3.18 -11.56
C SER A 60 8.51 -3.06 -10.88
N TYR A 61 8.15 -1.87 -10.39
CA TYR A 61 6.85 -1.60 -9.77
C TYR A 61 5.71 -1.68 -10.79
N ALA A 62 5.84 -0.97 -11.92
CA ALA A 62 4.82 -0.95 -12.96
C ALA A 62 4.58 -2.32 -13.61
N ASN A 63 5.57 -3.20 -13.67
CA ASN A 63 5.46 -4.51 -14.31
C ASN A 63 5.37 -5.69 -13.34
N ALA A 64 5.07 -5.43 -12.06
CA ALA A 64 4.91 -6.45 -11.02
C ALA A 64 6.11 -7.42 -10.95
N LYS A 65 7.35 -6.91 -11.11
CA LYS A 65 8.57 -7.71 -11.04
C LYS A 65 8.98 -8.05 -9.62
N ILE A 66 8.42 -7.34 -8.64
CA ILE A 66 8.58 -7.61 -7.21
C ILE A 66 7.20 -7.69 -6.57
N PRO A 67 7.05 -8.47 -5.48
CA PRO A 67 5.81 -8.49 -4.69
C PRO A 67 5.45 -7.10 -4.17
N GLU A 68 4.16 -6.78 -4.12
CA GLU A 68 3.69 -5.48 -3.64
C GLU A 68 4.21 -5.15 -2.23
N ALA A 69 4.22 -6.12 -1.32
CA ALA A 69 4.72 -5.96 0.04
C ALA A 69 6.20 -5.52 0.13
N HIS A 70 6.98 -5.76 -0.91
CA HIS A 70 8.40 -5.35 -0.99
C HIS A 70 8.59 -3.96 -1.64
N MET A 71 7.53 -3.33 -2.13
CA MET A 71 7.61 -1.98 -2.65
C MET A 71 7.85 -0.98 -1.51
N ASN A 72 8.68 0.01 -1.76
CA ASN A 72 9.03 1.01 -0.76
C ASN A 72 7.86 1.97 -0.52
N ILE A 73 7.30 1.97 0.69
CA ILE A 73 6.14 2.78 1.07
C ILE A 73 6.39 4.27 0.84
N GLN A 74 7.59 4.77 1.16
CA GLN A 74 7.92 6.19 0.98
C GLN A 74 7.93 6.59 -0.49
N LEU A 75 8.35 5.70 -1.40
CA LEU A 75 8.25 5.95 -2.84
C LEU A 75 6.81 5.93 -3.32
N LEU A 76 5.97 5.01 -2.81
CA LEU A 76 4.54 4.97 -3.13
C LEU A 76 3.82 6.23 -2.66
N LYS A 77 4.14 6.75 -1.47
CA LYS A 77 3.60 8.02 -0.94
C LYS A 77 4.07 9.22 -1.77
N LYS A 78 5.33 9.24 -2.20
CA LYS A 78 5.83 10.27 -3.13
C LYS A 78 5.14 10.23 -4.50
N MET A 79 4.80 9.04 -5.01
CA MET A 79 3.98 8.92 -6.21
C MET A 79 2.59 9.52 -5.99
N ALA A 80 1.94 9.22 -4.86
CA ALA A 80 0.64 9.77 -4.52
C ALA A 80 0.67 11.31 -4.48
N LEU A 81 1.67 11.88 -3.82
CA LEU A 81 1.89 13.32 -3.80
C LEU A 81 2.11 13.91 -5.21
N TYR A 82 2.94 13.26 -6.02
CA TYR A 82 3.24 13.70 -7.37
C TYR A 82 2.00 13.73 -8.27
N PHE A 83 1.14 12.70 -8.17
CA PHE A 83 -0.10 12.60 -8.94
C PHE A 83 -1.28 13.36 -8.31
N GLY A 84 -1.10 13.96 -7.13
CA GLY A 84 -2.15 14.72 -6.45
C GLY A 84 -3.32 13.87 -5.94
N VAL A 85 -3.06 12.60 -5.58
CA VAL A 85 -4.05 11.67 -5.01
C VAL A 85 -3.81 11.46 -3.51
N GLU A 86 -4.72 10.73 -2.85
CA GLU A 86 -4.63 10.43 -1.43
C GLU A 86 -3.31 9.70 -1.10
N GLU A 87 -2.70 10.01 0.05
CA GLU A 87 -1.35 9.58 0.45
C GLU A 87 -1.08 8.09 0.29
N TYR A 88 -2.07 7.24 0.60
CA TYR A 88 -1.95 5.78 0.50
C TYR A 88 -2.60 5.20 -0.77
N TYR A 89 -2.89 6.03 -1.77
CA TYR A 89 -3.53 5.57 -3.00
C TYR A 89 -2.79 4.42 -3.70
N PHE A 90 -1.46 4.45 -3.70
CA PHE A 90 -0.61 3.39 -4.26
C PHE A 90 -0.21 2.32 -3.23
N CYS A 91 -0.73 2.37 -2.01
CA CYS A 91 -0.48 1.38 -0.97
C CYS A 91 -1.62 0.38 -0.86
N ASN A 92 -1.31 -0.84 -0.39
CA ASN A 92 -2.30 -1.81 0.06
C ASN A 92 -2.49 -1.72 1.59
N GLU A 93 -3.38 -2.54 2.15
CA GLU A 93 -3.66 -2.56 3.58
C GLU A 93 -2.44 -2.94 4.44
N TYR A 94 -1.60 -3.85 3.95
CA TYR A 94 -0.36 -4.21 4.63
C TYR A 94 0.59 -3.01 4.74
N HIS A 95 0.80 -2.26 3.65
CA HIS A 95 1.62 -1.04 3.67
C HIS A 95 1.08 -0.02 4.67
N ARG A 96 -0.22 0.22 4.65
CA ARG A 96 -0.88 1.16 5.57
C ARG A 96 -0.68 0.71 7.01
N PHE A 97 -0.89 -0.56 7.31
CA PHE A 97 -0.70 -1.12 8.64
C PHE A 97 0.72 -0.93 9.16
N VAL A 98 1.75 -1.29 8.39
CA VAL A 98 3.15 -1.17 8.84
C VAL A 98 3.65 0.28 8.91
N ASP A 99 3.03 1.21 8.20
CA ASP A 99 3.38 2.64 8.22
C ASP A 99 2.68 3.41 9.37
N THR A 100 1.46 3.02 9.73
CA THR A 100 0.65 3.76 10.69
C THR A 100 0.55 3.13 12.08
N THR A 101 0.97 1.86 12.22
CA THR A 101 0.84 1.10 13.46
C THR A 101 2.20 0.88 14.11
N ASN A 102 2.31 1.10 15.42
CA ASN A 102 3.44 0.58 16.19
C ASN A 102 3.30 -0.94 16.33
N VAL A 103 3.77 -1.68 15.32
CA VAL A 103 3.58 -3.12 15.19
C VAL A 103 4.13 -3.87 16.40
N CYS A 104 5.24 -3.41 16.98
CA CYS A 104 5.87 -4.04 18.15
C CYS A 104 4.92 -4.06 19.35
N GLU A 105 4.41 -2.89 19.72
CA GLU A 105 3.47 -2.74 20.84
C GLU A 105 2.13 -3.41 20.54
N TYR A 106 1.70 -3.34 19.27
CA TYR A 106 0.46 -3.95 18.83
C TYR A 106 0.48 -5.48 19.00
N LEU A 107 1.52 -6.17 18.52
CA LEU A 107 1.70 -7.61 18.67
C LEU A 107 1.79 -8.03 20.14
N LYS A 108 2.60 -7.31 20.92
CA LYS A 108 2.78 -7.56 22.35
C LYS A 108 1.45 -7.43 23.09
N ARG A 109 0.71 -6.36 22.83
CA ARG A 109 -0.59 -6.11 23.47
C ARG A 109 -1.61 -7.20 23.16
N ILE A 110 -1.73 -7.62 21.89
CA ILE A 110 -2.65 -8.72 21.52
C ILE A 110 -2.27 -9.99 22.26
N ARG A 111 -0.99 -10.36 22.26
CA ARG A 111 -0.50 -11.55 22.93
C ARG A 111 -0.79 -11.52 24.44
N GLU A 112 -0.45 -10.42 25.11
CA GLU A 112 -0.60 -10.28 26.56
C GLU A 112 -2.07 -10.21 26.97
N ASN A 113 -2.92 -9.51 26.24
CA ASN A 113 -4.36 -9.45 26.51
C ASN A 113 -5.05 -10.82 26.42
N ASN A 114 -4.48 -11.76 25.66
CA ASN A 114 -4.96 -13.14 25.56
C ASN A 114 -4.22 -14.10 26.49
N GLY A 115 -3.39 -13.61 27.41
CA GLY A 115 -2.64 -14.43 28.37
C GLY A 115 -1.64 -15.37 27.73
N MET A 116 -1.16 -15.10 26.51
CA MET A 116 -0.32 -15.99 25.74
C MET A 116 1.16 -15.69 25.95
N THR A 117 1.96 -16.77 26.05
CA THR A 117 3.41 -16.68 25.89
C THR A 117 3.79 -16.44 24.43
N GLN A 118 5.01 -15.98 24.16
CA GLN A 118 5.51 -15.85 22.78
C GLN A 118 5.44 -17.17 22.00
N ARG A 119 5.74 -18.31 22.67
CA ARG A 119 5.68 -19.64 22.04
C ARG A 119 4.27 -20.01 21.62
N GLN A 120 3.27 -19.79 22.46
CA GLN A 120 1.87 -20.04 22.12
C GLN A 120 1.39 -19.14 20.98
N PHE A 121 1.77 -17.88 20.99
CA PHE A 121 1.33 -16.93 19.97
C PHE A 121 1.93 -17.23 18.58
N VAL A 122 3.21 -17.67 18.52
CA VAL A 122 3.82 -18.03 17.24
C VAL A 122 3.23 -19.29 16.60
N GLU A 123 2.71 -20.21 17.41
CA GLU A 123 1.98 -21.38 16.89
C GLU A 123 0.72 -20.95 16.13
N ILE A 124 0.00 -19.97 16.67
CA ILE A 124 -1.20 -19.40 16.03
C ILE A 124 -0.83 -18.60 14.77
N LEU A 125 0.20 -17.75 14.87
CA LEU A 125 0.70 -16.97 13.73
C LEU A 125 1.41 -17.82 12.68
N ASN A 126 1.81 -19.04 13.05
CA ASN A 126 2.61 -19.94 12.23
C ASN A 126 3.85 -19.22 11.66
N VAL A 127 4.64 -18.65 12.56
CA VAL A 127 5.92 -17.98 12.26
C VAL A 127 7.01 -18.53 13.18
N PRO A 128 8.29 -18.51 12.78
CA PRO A 128 9.38 -18.88 13.66
C PRO A 128 9.46 -17.98 14.90
N LEU A 129 9.72 -18.54 16.07
CA LEU A 129 9.86 -17.78 17.32
C LEU A 129 10.94 -16.69 17.23
N SER A 130 12.04 -16.98 16.52
CA SER A 130 13.12 -16.00 16.28
C SER A 130 12.64 -14.79 15.51
N SER A 131 11.83 -15.00 14.44
CA SER A 131 11.24 -13.91 13.65
C SER A 131 10.26 -13.10 14.50
N TYR A 132 9.41 -13.77 15.25
CA TYR A 132 8.44 -13.10 16.12
C TYR A 132 9.10 -12.21 17.18
N LYS A 133 10.17 -12.71 17.82
CA LYS A 133 10.97 -11.91 18.76
C LYS A 133 11.52 -10.64 18.09
N CYS A 134 11.97 -10.74 16.85
CA CYS A 134 12.43 -9.59 16.08
C CYS A 134 11.28 -8.61 15.76
N TYR A 135 10.06 -9.09 15.54
CA TYR A 135 8.87 -8.24 15.37
C TYR A 135 8.54 -7.47 16.66
N GLU A 136 8.48 -8.14 17.82
CA GLU A 136 8.16 -7.49 19.10
C GLU A 136 9.20 -6.45 19.56
N VAL A 137 10.44 -6.54 19.11
CA VAL A 137 11.49 -5.56 19.44
C VAL A 137 11.80 -4.57 18.31
N GLY A 138 11.05 -4.64 17.19
CA GLY A 138 11.20 -3.73 16.06
C GLY A 138 12.46 -3.93 15.22
N LYS A 139 13.16 -5.05 15.37
CA LYS A 139 14.35 -5.39 14.56
C LYS A 139 14.01 -5.82 13.14
N MET A 140 12.80 -6.34 12.93
CA MET A 140 12.27 -6.74 11.62
C MET A 140 10.84 -6.24 11.45
N LYS A 141 10.49 -5.88 10.23
CA LYS A 141 9.08 -5.66 9.86
C LYS A 141 8.35 -6.99 9.87
N ILE A 142 7.09 -6.98 10.31
CA ILE A 142 6.21 -8.13 10.16
C ILE A 142 6.11 -8.50 8.67
N SER A 143 6.17 -9.79 8.34
CA SER A 143 5.96 -10.23 6.96
C SER A 143 4.49 -10.09 6.55
N GLU A 144 4.24 -9.97 5.24
CA GLU A 144 2.87 -9.91 4.72
C GLU A 144 2.07 -11.17 5.09
N GLU A 145 2.71 -12.33 5.05
CA GLU A 145 2.09 -13.59 5.46
C GLU A 145 1.66 -13.57 6.95
N ALA A 146 2.56 -13.14 7.84
CA ALA A 146 2.26 -12.99 9.27
C ALA A 146 1.17 -11.94 9.52
N TYR A 147 1.17 -10.84 8.77
CA TYR A 147 0.12 -9.84 8.82
C TYR A 147 -1.25 -10.42 8.46
N HIS A 148 -1.37 -11.18 7.37
CA HIS A 148 -2.64 -11.79 7.00
C HIS A 148 -3.13 -12.81 8.03
N LYS A 149 -2.24 -13.57 8.65
CA LYS A 149 -2.59 -14.46 9.77
C LYS A 149 -3.06 -13.68 10.98
N LEU A 150 -2.36 -12.60 11.33
CA LEU A 150 -2.76 -11.70 12.40
C LEU A 150 -4.17 -11.15 12.19
N LYS A 151 -4.49 -10.67 10.98
CA LYS A 151 -5.83 -10.16 10.66
C LYS A 151 -6.94 -11.23 10.77
N LYS A 152 -6.65 -12.47 10.43
CA LYS A 152 -7.58 -13.58 10.64
C LYS A 152 -7.82 -13.85 12.14
N ILE A 153 -6.76 -13.79 12.95
CA ILE A 153 -6.86 -13.97 14.41
C ILE A 153 -7.71 -12.86 15.02
N GLU A 154 -7.47 -11.60 14.68
CA GLU A 154 -8.27 -10.47 15.15
C GLU A 154 -9.76 -10.67 14.88
N HIS A 155 -10.10 -11.08 13.68
CA HIS A 155 -11.49 -11.36 13.30
C HIS A 155 -12.09 -12.51 14.12
N THR A 156 -11.29 -13.54 14.44
CA THR A 156 -11.74 -14.74 15.16
C THR A 156 -11.94 -14.46 16.66
N PHE A 157 -11.06 -13.67 17.26
CA PHE A 157 -11.09 -13.37 18.71
C PHE A 157 -11.82 -12.06 19.05
N GLY A 158 -12.36 -11.35 18.06
CA GLY A 158 -13.11 -10.11 18.29
C GLY A 158 -12.26 -8.97 18.82
N LEU A 159 -11.00 -8.89 18.39
CA LEU A 159 -10.00 -7.90 18.83
C LEU A 159 -10.02 -6.63 17.96
#